data_1b87ed19070bb7c5231e5c129f8cd90a
#
_entry.id   1b87ed19070bb7c5231e5c129f8cd90a
#
_cell.length_a   1.000
_cell.length_b   1.000
_cell.length_c   1.000
_cell.angle_alpha   90.00
_cell.angle_beta   90.00
_cell.angle_gamma   90.00
#
_symmetry.space_group_name_H-M   'P 1'
#
loop_
_entity.id
_entity.type
_entity.pdbx_description
1 polymer ?
#
loop_
_entity_poly.entity_id
_entity_poly.type
_entity_poly.pdbx_seq_one_letter_code
_entity_poly.pdbx_strand_id
1 'polypeptide(L)'
;KLMLNLQTVTEELGKECMGKAWVIVTSQQDIDSITKVKGNDFSKIQGRFDTRLSLSSANVDAVIKKRILDKTETAAQSLRLLYDQKATIIKNLIVFNDGVEKKLYANAEDFAEVYPFVPYQFNLLASVLTSIRTHGASGKHLSEGERSMLALFKESAMQLMDDEMGAIVPFYRFYDALENFLDHSHSSVIIRAYDNSYINPEKKEKDVFAINVLKTLFLIKYVLEIEANVDNIVSLMITSIDDDRISLKAQVEDALKVLMRQMLIQKNGSIYVFLTDEEQEINNEIEKENVEMPEVITKIAEMIYEDIFSSKKYQYPSFGGRYAFSFNQTVDDRPYKANQNYDIGLRVLTPWYEGGTDDGTLRLLSGQ
;
A
#
# COMPACT_ATOMS: atom_id res chain seq x y z
N LYS A 1 8.63 31.11 27.04
CA LYS A 1 9.14 31.28 28.44
C LYS A 1 10.24 30.26 28.75
N LEU A 2 10.04 28.94 28.50
CA LEU A 2 11.05 27.88 28.72
C LEU A 2 12.31 28.10 27.88
N MET A 3 12.18 28.48 26.61
CA MET A 3 13.27 28.72 25.68
C MET A 3 14.17 29.90 26.07
N LEU A 4 13.58 30.98 26.56
CA LEU A 4 14.32 32.12 27.09
C LEU A 4 15.12 31.75 28.34
N ASN A 5 14.53 30.94 29.23
CA ASN A 5 15.22 30.44 30.42
C ASN A 5 16.41 29.54 30.05
N LEU A 6 16.27 28.66 29.02
CA LEU A 6 17.35 27.82 28.55
C LEU A 6 18.51 28.65 27.96
N GLN A 7 18.18 29.70 27.21
CA GLN A 7 19.18 30.63 26.67
C GLN A 7 19.96 31.30 27.80
N THR A 8 19.26 31.87 28.81
CA THR A 8 19.88 32.55 29.95
C THR A 8 20.79 31.59 30.72
N VAL A 9 20.32 30.37 31.02
CA VAL A 9 21.12 29.36 31.74
C VAL A 9 22.36 28.98 30.96
N THR A 10 22.29 28.80 29.62
CA THR A 10 23.42 28.42 28.78
C THR A 10 24.44 29.56 28.74
N GLU A 11 24.00 30.81 28.65
CA GLU A 11 24.88 31.98 28.64
C GLU A 11 25.59 32.23 29.98
N GLU A 12 24.88 32.08 31.10
CA GLU A 12 25.43 32.22 32.46
C GLU A 12 26.43 31.10 32.75
N LEU A 13 26.11 29.84 32.46
CA LEU A 13 27.07 28.74 32.63
C LEU A 13 28.35 28.93 31.81
N GLY A 14 28.24 29.42 30.57
CA GLY A 14 29.40 29.72 29.74
C GLY A 14 30.31 30.79 30.34
N LYS A 15 29.75 31.81 30.99
CA LYS A 15 30.48 32.90 31.66
C LYS A 15 31.07 32.49 33.02
N GLU A 16 30.27 31.92 33.89
CA GLU A 16 30.69 31.60 35.26
C GLU A 16 31.63 30.39 35.32
N CYS A 17 31.45 29.41 34.47
CA CYS A 17 32.22 28.17 34.46
C CYS A 17 33.50 28.23 33.61
N MET A 18 33.78 29.34 32.92
CA MET A 18 35.00 29.53 32.09
C MET A 18 35.29 28.34 31.18
N GLY A 19 34.29 27.77 30.51
CA GLY A 19 34.43 26.63 29.61
C GLY A 19 34.63 25.27 30.27
N LYS A 20 34.40 25.16 31.59
CA LYS A 20 34.53 23.89 32.33
C LYS A 20 33.19 23.16 32.51
N ALA A 21 32.10 23.69 31.96
CA ALA A 21 30.79 23.08 31.96
C ALA A 21 30.24 23.00 30.55
N TRP A 22 29.53 21.91 30.25
CA TRP A 22 28.88 21.68 28.97
C TRP A 22 27.37 21.48 29.19
N VAL A 23 26.60 22.11 28.31
CA VAL A 23 25.13 21.93 28.29
C VAL A 23 24.81 21.03 27.10
N ILE A 24 24.18 19.89 27.38
CA ILE A 24 23.70 18.95 26.38
C ILE A 24 22.17 18.97 26.38
N VAL A 25 21.57 19.24 25.23
CA VAL A 25 20.11 19.20 25.04
C VAL A 25 19.75 18.13 24.04
N THR A 26 18.60 17.51 24.23
CA THR A 26 18.04 16.52 23.31
C THR A 26 16.68 16.98 22.82
N SER A 27 16.38 16.71 21.58
CA SER A 27 15.08 16.98 20.93
C SER A 27 14.65 15.76 20.12
N GLN A 28 13.37 15.48 20.12
CA GLN A 28 12.79 14.41 19.30
C GLN A 28 12.63 14.81 17.83
N GLN A 29 12.45 16.10 17.54
CA GLN A 29 12.34 16.62 16.19
C GLN A 29 13.61 17.35 15.81
N ASP A 30 13.94 17.31 14.52
CA ASP A 30 15.03 18.11 13.98
C ASP A 30 14.78 19.59 14.32
N ILE A 31 15.76 20.22 14.94
CA ILE A 31 15.70 21.60 15.37
C ILE A 31 15.38 22.52 14.19
N ASP A 32 15.85 22.17 12.99
CA ASP A 32 15.60 22.94 11.77
C ASP A 32 14.15 22.85 11.28
N SER A 33 13.43 21.76 11.56
CA SER A 33 12.02 21.62 11.25
C SER A 33 11.10 22.44 12.17
N ILE A 34 11.49 22.62 13.41
CA ILE A 34 10.75 23.40 14.40
C ILE A 34 10.89 24.91 14.12
N THR A 35 12.01 25.35 13.57
CA THR A 35 12.27 26.76 13.26
C THR A 35 11.38 27.33 12.17
N LYS A 36 10.92 26.51 11.24
CA LYS A 36 9.98 26.93 10.17
C LYS A 36 8.58 27.30 10.68
N VAL A 37 8.23 26.89 11.89
CA VAL A 37 6.87 27.06 12.42
C VAL A 37 6.74 28.20 13.45
N LYS A 38 7.79 28.60 14.14
CA LYS A 38 7.71 29.57 15.28
C LYS A 38 8.87 30.59 15.34
N GLY A 39 9.03 31.39 14.30
CA GLY A 39 9.70 32.72 14.42
C GLY A 39 11.09 32.81 15.11
N ASN A 40 11.65 33.99 15.11
CA ASN A 40 12.99 34.43 15.47
C ASN A 40 13.61 33.96 16.82
N ASP A 41 12.85 33.38 17.74
CA ASP A 41 13.38 33.01 19.07
C ASP A 41 14.19 31.71 19.05
N PHE A 42 13.94 30.82 18.10
CA PHE A 42 14.67 29.55 17.98
C PHE A 42 16.08 29.74 17.38
N SER A 43 16.22 30.62 16.41
CA SER A 43 17.54 30.92 15.81
C SER A 43 18.57 31.44 16.81
N LYS A 44 18.09 32.14 17.86
CA LYS A 44 18.95 32.64 18.94
C LYS A 44 19.50 31.53 19.83
N ILE A 45 18.71 30.45 20.03
CA ILE A 45 19.14 29.28 20.79
C ILE A 45 20.10 28.42 19.96
N GLN A 46 19.81 28.23 18.68
CA GLN A 46 20.68 27.49 17.77
C GLN A 46 22.13 28.00 17.74
N GLY A 47 22.32 29.32 17.79
CA GLY A 47 23.63 29.92 17.83
C GLY A 47 24.44 29.70 19.12
N ARG A 48 23.86 29.05 20.14
CA ARG A 48 24.51 28.74 21.44
C ARG A 48 25.01 27.28 21.52
N PHE A 49 24.66 26.45 20.55
CA PHE A 49 25.09 25.04 20.48
C PHE A 49 25.96 24.84 19.25
N ASP A 50 27.26 24.78 19.45
CA ASP A 50 28.26 24.66 18.34
C ASP A 50 28.27 23.25 17.75
N THR A 51 28.01 22.24 18.58
CA THR A 51 28.01 20.83 18.15
C THR A 51 26.59 20.31 18.05
N ARG A 52 26.21 19.90 16.85
CA ARG A 52 24.90 19.29 16.55
C ARG A 52 25.13 17.86 16.12
N LEU A 53 24.48 16.95 16.80
CA LEU A 53 24.47 15.54 16.48
C LEU A 53 23.04 15.16 16.06
N SER A 54 22.84 14.91 14.79
CA SER A 54 21.60 14.34 14.29
C SER A 54 21.70 12.83 14.39
N LEU A 55 20.84 12.23 15.22
CA LEU A 55 20.62 10.79 15.20
C LEU A 55 19.64 10.52 14.07
N SER A 56 20.15 10.10 12.91
CA SER A 56 19.30 9.76 11.78
C SER A 56 18.57 8.45 12.06
N SER A 57 17.30 8.35 11.62
CA SER A 57 16.51 7.11 11.60
C SER A 57 17.13 5.98 10.76
N ALA A 58 18.17 6.25 10.03
CA ALA A 58 18.92 5.26 9.22
C ALA A 58 19.47 4.08 10.03
N ASN A 59 19.47 4.16 11.36
CA ASN A 59 19.99 3.11 12.26
C ASN A 59 18.90 2.36 13.05
N VAL A 60 17.59 2.60 12.80
CA VAL A 60 16.53 1.90 13.51
C VAL A 60 16.63 0.39 13.32
N ASP A 61 16.93 -0.04 12.10
CA ASP A 61 17.14 -1.45 11.77
C ASP A 61 18.25 -2.07 12.62
N ALA A 62 19.39 -1.39 12.78
CA ALA A 62 20.49 -1.85 13.60
C ALA A 62 20.13 -1.91 15.09
N VAL A 63 19.30 -0.99 15.57
CA VAL A 63 18.80 -1.01 16.95
C VAL A 63 17.82 -2.17 17.16
N ILE A 64 16.90 -2.40 16.23
CA ILE A 64 15.97 -3.54 16.30
C ILE A 64 16.76 -4.86 16.33
N LYS A 65 17.70 -5.03 15.41
CA LYS A 65 18.56 -6.23 15.33
C LYS A 65 19.30 -6.48 16.65
N LYS A 66 19.93 -5.46 17.24
CA LYS A 66 20.75 -5.59 18.46
C LYS A 66 19.95 -5.63 19.76
N ARG A 67 18.75 -5.05 19.82
CA ARG A 67 17.99 -4.91 21.06
C ARG A 67 16.82 -5.87 21.19
N ILE A 68 16.23 -6.25 20.06
CA ILE A 68 15.04 -7.12 20.01
C ILE A 68 15.39 -8.49 19.48
N LEU A 69 16.23 -8.55 18.44
CA LEU A 69 16.52 -9.78 17.70
C LEU A 69 17.88 -10.41 18.06
N ASP A 70 18.51 -9.96 19.15
CA ASP A 70 19.76 -10.54 19.62
C ASP A 70 19.57 -12.01 19.99
N LYS A 71 20.47 -12.88 19.50
CA LYS A 71 20.37 -14.33 19.64
C LYS A 71 21.59 -14.89 20.33
N THR A 72 21.40 -15.97 21.05
CA THR A 72 22.54 -16.77 21.53
C THR A 72 23.30 -17.34 20.34
N GLU A 73 24.60 -17.59 20.49
CA GLU A 73 25.43 -18.16 19.41
C GLU A 73 24.88 -19.49 18.90
N THR A 74 24.34 -20.31 19.79
CA THR A 74 23.72 -21.61 19.44
C THR A 74 22.50 -21.41 18.55
N ALA A 75 21.64 -20.45 18.89
CA ALA A 75 20.45 -20.13 18.09
C ALA A 75 20.84 -19.56 16.71
N ALA A 76 21.82 -18.64 16.68
CA ALA A 76 22.31 -18.07 15.43
C ALA A 76 22.92 -19.15 14.53
N GLN A 77 23.69 -20.08 15.07
CA GLN A 77 24.26 -21.20 14.32
C GLN A 77 23.17 -22.14 13.76
N SER A 78 22.13 -22.43 14.54
CA SER A 78 21.00 -23.23 14.06
C SER A 78 20.25 -22.54 12.91
N LEU A 79 20.06 -21.24 12.98
CA LEU A 79 19.42 -20.45 11.92
C LEU A 79 20.26 -20.39 10.64
N ARG A 80 21.59 -20.25 10.75
CA ARG A 80 22.51 -20.32 9.59
C ARG A 80 22.38 -21.67 8.88
N LEU A 81 22.41 -22.77 9.64
CA LEU A 81 22.25 -24.11 9.09
C LEU A 81 20.89 -24.32 8.42
N LEU A 82 19.82 -23.78 9.01
CA LEU A 82 18.48 -23.83 8.44
C LEU A 82 18.43 -23.08 7.09
N TYR A 83 19.03 -21.88 7.04
CA TYR A 83 19.10 -21.10 5.81
C TYR A 83 19.88 -21.82 4.72
N ASP A 84 21.06 -22.39 5.04
CA ASP A 84 21.90 -23.11 4.08
C ASP A 84 21.16 -24.31 3.46
N GLN A 85 20.34 -24.99 4.26
CA GLN A 85 19.52 -26.10 3.79
C GLN A 85 18.34 -25.66 2.92
N LYS A 86 17.75 -24.48 3.18
CA LYS A 86 16.48 -24.04 2.59
C LYS A 86 16.58 -22.75 1.76
N ALA A 87 17.78 -22.24 1.47
CA ALA A 87 17.98 -20.96 0.78
C ALA A 87 17.22 -20.85 -0.55
N THR A 88 17.21 -21.93 -1.34
CA THR A 88 16.48 -21.97 -2.63
C THR A 88 14.97 -21.92 -2.42
N ILE A 89 14.46 -22.61 -1.40
CA ILE A 89 13.03 -22.59 -1.05
C ILE A 89 12.62 -21.20 -0.63
N ILE A 90 13.37 -20.56 0.27
CA ILE A 90 13.10 -19.21 0.78
C ILE A 90 13.08 -18.18 -0.35
N LYS A 91 14.04 -18.25 -1.30
CA LYS A 91 14.09 -17.35 -2.46
C LYS A 91 12.87 -17.48 -3.39
N ASN A 92 12.35 -18.70 -3.55
CA ASN A 92 11.19 -18.96 -4.40
C ASN A 92 9.87 -18.68 -3.67
N LEU A 93 9.88 -18.73 -2.34
CA LEU A 93 8.72 -18.49 -1.51
C LEU A 93 8.37 -16.99 -1.47
N ILE A 94 9.37 -16.12 -1.28
CA ILE A 94 9.17 -14.67 -1.14
C ILE A 94 9.50 -13.99 -2.47
N VAL A 95 8.49 -13.77 -3.28
CA VAL A 95 8.63 -13.16 -4.62
C VAL A 95 7.66 -12.00 -4.73
N PHE A 96 8.17 -10.84 -5.11
CA PHE A 96 7.37 -9.66 -5.41
C PHE A 96 7.32 -9.42 -6.91
N ASN A 97 6.15 -9.02 -7.38
CA ASN A 97 5.87 -8.74 -8.79
C ASN A 97 5.40 -7.27 -8.94
N ASP A 98 6.33 -6.37 -8.69
CA ASP A 98 6.15 -4.93 -8.90
C ASP A 98 7.48 -4.31 -9.39
N GLY A 99 7.43 -3.04 -9.80
CA GLY A 99 8.59 -2.34 -10.33
C GLY A 99 9.66 -1.92 -9.31
N VAL A 100 9.44 -2.19 -8.01
CA VAL A 100 10.32 -1.78 -6.91
C VAL A 100 10.99 -2.99 -6.30
N GLU A 101 12.32 -3.06 -6.36
CA GLU A 101 13.09 -4.14 -5.77
C GLU A 101 12.93 -4.17 -4.23
N LYS A 102 12.58 -5.32 -3.68
CA LYS A 102 12.45 -5.54 -2.23
C LYS A 102 13.71 -6.22 -1.69
N LYS A 103 14.21 -5.72 -0.58
CA LYS A 103 15.35 -6.30 0.10
C LYS A 103 14.97 -7.65 0.70
N LEU A 104 15.58 -8.74 0.23
CA LEU A 104 15.44 -10.09 0.77
C LEU A 104 16.71 -10.48 1.51
N TYR A 105 16.75 -11.71 2.09
CA TYR A 105 17.94 -12.24 2.74
C TYR A 105 19.11 -12.36 1.77
N ALA A 106 20.22 -11.73 2.10
CA ALA A 106 21.42 -11.77 1.29
C ALA A 106 22.21 -13.09 1.47
N ASN A 107 22.27 -13.59 2.69
CA ASN A 107 23.02 -14.80 3.07
C ASN A 107 22.54 -15.34 4.42
N ALA A 108 23.16 -16.43 4.90
CA ALA A 108 22.82 -17.07 6.17
C ALA A 108 23.02 -16.15 7.40
N GLU A 109 24.02 -15.26 7.37
CA GLU A 109 24.26 -14.29 8.44
C GLU A 109 23.12 -13.28 8.53
N ASP A 110 22.73 -12.71 7.38
CA ASP A 110 21.64 -11.75 7.31
C ASP A 110 20.32 -12.40 7.75
N PHE A 111 20.07 -13.66 7.35
CA PHE A 111 18.94 -14.45 7.83
C PHE A 111 18.96 -14.62 9.35
N ALA A 112 20.07 -15.08 9.92
CA ALA A 112 20.19 -15.27 11.36
C ALA A 112 20.04 -13.97 12.16
N GLU A 113 20.52 -12.85 11.61
CA GLU A 113 20.45 -11.53 12.24
C GLU A 113 19.01 -10.99 12.29
N VAL A 114 18.24 -11.12 11.21
CA VAL A 114 16.90 -10.51 11.08
C VAL A 114 15.74 -11.45 11.48
N TYR A 115 15.95 -12.77 11.48
CA TYR A 115 14.91 -13.75 11.83
C TYR A 115 14.18 -13.37 13.15
N PRO A 116 12.84 -13.45 13.23
CA PRO A 116 11.89 -14.08 12.30
C PRO A 116 11.33 -13.14 11.24
N PHE A 117 11.93 -11.98 11.02
CA PHE A 117 11.51 -11.01 10.02
C PHE A 117 12.23 -11.19 8.69
N VAL A 118 11.63 -10.63 7.63
CA VAL A 118 12.26 -10.53 6.30
C VAL A 118 12.77 -9.10 6.10
N PRO A 119 13.96 -8.89 5.51
CA PRO A 119 14.57 -7.56 5.40
C PRO A 119 13.65 -6.47 4.78
N TYR A 120 12.77 -6.80 3.83
CA TYR A 120 11.86 -5.83 3.23
C TYR A 120 10.88 -5.23 4.25
N GLN A 121 10.54 -5.95 5.32
CA GLN A 121 9.54 -5.52 6.30
C GLN A 121 9.97 -4.26 7.07
N PHE A 122 11.25 -4.03 7.24
CA PHE A 122 11.78 -2.84 7.92
C PHE A 122 11.41 -1.56 7.14
N ASN A 123 11.75 -1.52 5.85
CA ASN A 123 11.44 -0.37 5.02
C ASN A 123 9.94 -0.23 4.76
N LEU A 124 9.26 -1.36 4.47
CA LEU A 124 7.83 -1.34 4.20
C LEU A 124 7.03 -0.84 5.41
N LEU A 125 7.36 -1.27 6.63
CA LEU A 125 6.70 -0.78 7.84
C LEU A 125 6.97 0.71 8.09
N ALA A 126 8.18 1.20 7.82
CA ALA A 126 8.49 2.63 7.91
C ALA A 126 7.62 3.46 6.94
N SER A 127 7.44 2.96 5.70
CA SER A 127 6.55 3.58 4.70
C SER A 127 5.09 3.52 5.13
N VAL A 128 4.63 2.39 5.69
CA VAL A 128 3.28 2.25 6.27
C VAL A 128 3.04 3.28 7.37
N LEU A 129 3.94 3.39 8.34
CA LEU A 129 3.80 4.36 9.44
C LEU A 129 3.75 5.81 8.94
N THR A 130 4.55 6.13 7.94
CA THR A 130 4.54 7.45 7.30
C THR A 130 3.21 7.71 6.59
N SER A 131 2.71 6.72 5.85
CA SER A 131 1.45 6.80 5.11
C SER A 131 0.25 6.93 6.03
N ILE A 132 0.18 6.15 7.10
CA ILE A 132 -0.87 6.23 8.13
C ILE A 132 -0.94 7.63 8.76
N ARG A 133 0.21 8.24 9.06
CA ARG A 133 0.26 9.62 9.58
C ARG A 133 -0.20 10.66 8.58
N THR A 134 0.25 10.53 7.34
CA THR A 134 -0.05 11.49 6.27
C THR A 134 -1.55 11.50 5.92
N HIS A 135 -2.20 10.34 5.95
CA HIS A 135 -3.60 10.17 5.60
C HIS A 135 -4.56 10.24 6.79
N GLY A 136 -4.08 10.65 7.97
CA GLY A 136 -4.93 10.88 9.13
C GLY A 136 -5.47 9.62 9.81
N ALA A 137 -4.98 8.44 9.44
CA ALA A 137 -5.41 7.17 10.04
C ALA A 137 -4.83 6.89 11.44
N SER A 138 -4.03 7.82 11.98
CA SER A 138 -3.40 7.68 13.29
C SER A 138 -4.05 8.54 14.35
N GLY A 139 -4.34 7.94 15.51
CA GLY A 139 -4.66 8.68 16.73
C GLY A 139 -3.46 9.51 17.23
N LYS A 140 -3.71 10.39 18.19
CA LYS A 140 -2.73 11.39 18.71
C LYS A 140 -1.40 10.82 19.22
N HIS A 141 -1.27 9.51 19.42
CA HIS A 141 -0.11 8.86 20.04
C HIS A 141 0.91 8.24 19.08
N LEU A 142 0.65 8.20 17.78
CA LEU A 142 1.59 7.67 16.78
C LEU A 142 2.71 8.68 16.39
N SER A 143 2.86 9.76 17.16
CA SER A 143 3.81 10.85 16.86
C SER A 143 5.29 10.50 17.07
N GLU A 144 5.61 9.37 17.71
CA GLU A 144 6.98 8.97 18.06
C GLU A 144 7.50 7.84 17.13
N GLY A 145 7.85 8.20 15.89
CA GLY A 145 8.20 7.27 14.79
C GLY A 145 9.12 6.09 15.13
N GLU A 146 10.25 6.33 15.78
CA GLU A 146 11.25 5.30 16.07
C GLU A 146 10.84 4.36 17.20
N ARG A 147 10.24 4.88 18.26
CA ARG A 147 9.75 4.09 19.39
C ARG A 147 8.58 3.20 18.98
N SER A 148 7.73 3.70 18.08
CA SER A 148 6.65 2.90 17.52
C SER A 148 7.19 1.71 16.74
N MET A 149 8.22 1.88 15.88
CA MET A 149 8.83 0.77 15.15
C MET A 149 9.40 -0.29 16.09
N LEU A 150 10.16 0.10 17.11
CA LEU A 150 10.72 -0.84 18.11
C LEU A 150 9.63 -1.65 18.80
N ALA A 151 8.54 -0.99 19.22
CA ALA A 151 7.41 -1.65 19.87
C ALA A 151 6.72 -2.65 18.91
N LEU A 152 6.47 -2.24 17.67
CA LEU A 152 5.81 -3.09 16.67
C LEU A 152 6.60 -4.34 16.33
N PHE A 153 7.92 -4.21 16.12
CA PHE A 153 8.78 -5.37 15.89
C PHE A 153 8.84 -6.30 17.11
N LYS A 154 8.94 -5.72 18.32
CA LYS A 154 8.92 -6.51 19.57
C LYS A 154 7.60 -7.28 19.72
N GLU A 155 6.46 -6.60 19.61
CA GLU A 155 5.15 -7.23 19.79
C GLU A 155 4.88 -8.29 18.73
N SER A 156 5.23 -8.01 17.47
CA SER A 156 5.08 -9.00 16.39
C SER A 156 5.99 -10.23 16.58
N ALA A 157 7.22 -10.04 17.06
CA ALA A 157 8.12 -11.16 17.37
C ALA A 157 7.61 -11.99 18.56
N MET A 158 7.06 -11.33 19.58
CA MET A 158 6.51 -12.02 20.75
C MET A 158 5.33 -12.94 20.43
N GLN A 159 4.58 -12.65 19.36
CA GLN A 159 3.47 -13.50 18.93
C GLN A 159 3.91 -14.87 18.37
N LEU A 160 5.20 -15.00 18.03
CA LEU A 160 5.77 -16.23 17.50
C LEU A 160 6.60 -17.00 18.56
N MET A 161 6.52 -16.63 19.85
CA MET A 161 7.38 -17.21 20.88
C MET A 161 7.18 -18.72 21.09
N ASP A 162 5.97 -19.22 20.81
CA ASP A 162 5.60 -20.62 20.95
C ASP A 162 5.65 -21.38 19.62
N ASP A 163 6.01 -20.71 18.52
CA ASP A 163 6.07 -21.32 17.20
C ASP A 163 7.40 -22.05 16.98
N GLU A 164 7.38 -23.01 16.08
CA GLU A 164 8.57 -23.80 15.72
C GLU A 164 9.57 -22.95 14.91
N MET A 165 10.84 -23.36 14.96
CA MET A 165 11.91 -22.74 14.17
C MET A 165 11.61 -22.88 12.66
N GLY A 166 11.58 -21.73 11.98
CA GLY A 166 11.16 -21.62 10.58
C GLY A 166 9.90 -20.76 10.42
N ALA A 167 9.21 -20.42 11.52
CA ALA A 167 8.14 -19.44 11.49
C ALA A 167 8.66 -18.06 11.07
N ILE A 168 7.90 -17.34 10.24
CA ILE A 168 8.18 -15.99 9.77
C ILE A 168 7.02 -15.08 10.19
N VAL A 169 7.31 -13.87 10.61
CA VAL A 169 6.28 -12.89 10.94
C VAL A 169 5.56 -12.45 9.66
N PRO A 170 4.27 -12.82 9.46
CA PRO A 170 3.49 -12.32 8.34
C PRO A 170 3.15 -10.84 8.54
N PHE A 171 2.98 -10.10 7.44
CA PHE A 171 2.88 -8.64 7.52
C PHE A 171 1.64 -8.15 8.28
N TYR A 172 0.54 -8.89 8.28
CA TYR A 172 -0.66 -8.52 9.04
C TYR A 172 -0.46 -8.44 10.56
N ARG A 173 0.55 -9.11 11.11
CA ARG A 173 0.86 -9.04 12.55
C ARG A 173 1.25 -7.63 13.00
N PHE A 174 1.78 -6.82 12.10
CA PHE A 174 2.02 -5.41 12.39
C PHE A 174 0.73 -4.61 12.57
N TYR A 175 -0.39 -5.02 11.93
CA TYR A 175 -1.70 -4.43 12.21
C TYR A 175 -2.12 -4.69 13.64
N ASP A 176 -2.00 -5.93 14.12
CA ASP A 176 -2.39 -6.31 15.49
C ASP A 176 -1.62 -5.47 16.54
N ALA A 177 -0.35 -5.20 16.28
CA ALA A 177 0.48 -4.35 17.14
C ALA A 177 0.15 -2.84 17.00
N LEU A 178 -0.38 -2.42 15.84
CA LEU A 178 -0.76 -1.03 15.55
C LEU A 178 -2.18 -0.68 15.98
N GLU A 179 -3.08 -1.65 16.14
CA GLU A 179 -4.52 -1.45 16.29
C GLU A 179 -4.87 -0.42 17.38
N ASN A 180 -4.18 -0.44 18.51
CA ASN A 180 -4.40 0.48 19.61
C ASN A 180 -4.03 1.95 19.30
N PHE A 181 -3.30 2.18 18.21
CA PHE A 181 -2.84 3.51 17.78
C PHE A 181 -3.63 4.05 16.59
N LEU A 182 -4.49 3.22 15.98
CA LEU A 182 -5.32 3.61 14.84
C LEU A 182 -6.55 4.40 15.30
N ASP A 183 -7.02 5.29 14.42
CA ASP A 183 -8.29 5.95 14.64
C ASP A 183 -9.44 4.95 14.45
N HIS A 184 -10.51 5.13 15.20
CA HIS A 184 -11.67 4.23 15.21
C HIS A 184 -12.31 4.09 13.82
N SER A 185 -12.33 5.15 13.02
CA SER A 185 -12.87 5.11 11.66
C SER A 185 -12.14 4.12 10.73
N HIS A 186 -10.86 3.84 11.01
CA HIS A 186 -10.05 2.92 10.23
C HIS A 186 -10.04 1.49 10.78
N SER A 187 -10.18 1.33 12.10
CA SER A 187 -10.26 0.02 12.74
C SER A 187 -11.67 -0.59 12.69
N SER A 188 -12.71 0.23 12.55
CA SER A 188 -14.12 -0.21 12.49
C SER A 188 -14.41 -1.24 11.42
N VAL A 189 -13.82 -1.10 10.23
CA VAL A 189 -13.99 -2.06 9.12
C VAL A 189 -13.49 -3.44 9.50
N ILE A 190 -12.32 -3.53 10.13
CA ILE A 190 -11.72 -4.81 10.58
C ILE A 190 -12.57 -5.42 11.71
N ILE A 191 -13.02 -4.60 12.67
CA ILE A 191 -13.88 -5.07 13.78
C ILE A 191 -15.17 -5.66 13.22
N ARG A 192 -15.85 -4.96 12.31
CA ARG A 192 -17.08 -5.48 11.66
C ARG A 192 -16.84 -6.74 10.83
N ALA A 193 -15.65 -6.90 10.25
CA ALA A 193 -15.30 -8.11 9.51
C ALA A 193 -15.30 -9.35 10.43
N TYR A 194 -14.91 -9.22 11.71
CA TYR A 194 -14.99 -10.32 12.68
C TYR A 194 -16.44 -10.73 13.00
N ASP A 195 -17.38 -9.79 12.96
CA ASP A 195 -18.82 -10.06 13.20
C ASP A 195 -19.53 -10.58 11.94
N ASN A 196 -18.89 -10.50 10.78
CA ASN A 196 -19.49 -10.92 9.52
C ASN A 196 -19.44 -12.46 9.36
N SER A 197 -20.62 -13.09 9.31
CA SER A 197 -20.77 -14.56 9.22
C SER A 197 -20.25 -15.17 7.92
N TYR A 198 -20.13 -14.41 6.84
CA TYR A 198 -19.55 -14.87 5.56
C TYR A 198 -18.02 -14.86 5.58
N ILE A 199 -17.41 -13.98 6.36
CA ILE A 199 -15.96 -13.86 6.50
C ILE A 199 -15.47 -14.73 7.66
N ASN A 200 -16.22 -14.75 8.77
CA ASN A 200 -15.91 -15.47 9.99
C ASN A 200 -17.07 -16.36 10.44
N PRO A 201 -17.37 -17.45 9.70
CA PRO A 201 -18.49 -18.34 10.01
C PRO A 201 -18.34 -19.04 11.36
N GLU A 202 -17.11 -19.29 11.80
CA GLU A 202 -16.79 -19.94 13.07
C GLU A 202 -16.77 -18.98 14.27
N LYS A 203 -16.97 -17.69 14.03
CA LYS A 203 -16.91 -16.61 15.04
C LYS A 203 -15.62 -16.64 15.88
N LYS A 204 -14.51 -16.88 15.23
CA LYS A 204 -13.17 -16.81 15.86
C LYS A 204 -12.86 -15.37 16.26
N GLU A 205 -12.28 -15.22 17.42
CA GLU A 205 -11.86 -13.90 17.90
C GLU A 205 -10.56 -13.41 17.23
N LYS A 206 -9.74 -14.34 16.71
CA LYS A 206 -8.43 -14.05 16.10
C LYS A 206 -8.13 -15.02 14.95
N ASP A 207 -7.13 -14.69 14.17
CA ASP A 207 -6.54 -15.54 13.12
C ASP A 207 -7.53 -16.06 12.07
N VAL A 208 -8.45 -15.21 11.64
CA VAL A 208 -9.30 -15.48 10.47
C VAL A 208 -8.53 -15.08 9.22
N PHE A 209 -8.22 -16.03 8.35
CA PHE A 209 -7.34 -15.82 7.19
C PHE A 209 -7.79 -14.66 6.30
N ALA A 210 -9.08 -14.57 5.96
CA ALA A 210 -9.61 -13.49 5.15
C ALA A 210 -9.46 -12.11 5.84
N ILE A 211 -9.61 -12.06 7.16
CA ILE A 211 -9.40 -10.81 7.94
C ILE A 211 -7.90 -10.47 7.98
N ASN A 212 -7.01 -11.44 8.05
CA ASN A 212 -5.57 -11.20 7.98
C ASN A 212 -5.15 -10.65 6.60
N VAL A 213 -5.78 -11.11 5.50
CA VAL A 213 -5.63 -10.51 4.17
C VAL A 213 -6.15 -9.07 4.17
N LEU A 214 -7.30 -8.80 4.78
CA LEU A 214 -7.87 -7.46 4.89
C LEU A 214 -6.96 -6.51 5.69
N LYS A 215 -6.38 -6.96 6.80
CA LYS A 215 -5.38 -6.23 7.59
C LYS A 215 -4.13 -5.88 6.76
N THR A 216 -3.65 -6.85 5.97
CA THR A 216 -2.52 -6.63 5.06
C THR A 216 -2.84 -5.54 4.04
N LEU A 217 -4.01 -5.60 3.40
CA LEU A 217 -4.45 -4.59 2.43
C LEU A 217 -4.63 -3.21 3.06
N PHE A 218 -5.13 -3.13 4.30
CA PHE A 218 -5.17 -1.88 5.05
C PHE A 218 -3.78 -1.26 5.24
N LEU A 219 -2.80 -2.06 5.69
CA LEU A 219 -1.44 -1.58 5.94
C LEU A 219 -0.78 -1.00 4.69
N ILE A 220 -0.97 -1.63 3.54
CA ILE A 220 -0.32 -1.20 2.29
C ILE A 220 -1.17 -0.23 1.45
N LYS A 221 -2.37 0.14 1.89
CA LYS A 221 -3.32 0.96 1.13
C LYS A 221 -2.71 2.23 0.52
N TYR A 222 -1.91 2.94 1.29
CA TYR A 222 -1.31 4.22 0.89
C TYR A 222 0.19 4.14 0.63
N VAL A 223 0.74 2.94 0.54
CA VAL A 223 2.17 2.72 0.28
C VAL A 223 2.41 2.61 -1.21
N LEU A 224 3.21 3.53 -1.77
CA LEU A 224 3.49 3.59 -3.21
C LEU A 224 4.53 2.55 -3.68
N GLU A 225 5.30 1.99 -2.75
CA GLU A 225 6.42 1.10 -3.06
C GLU A 225 6.00 -0.35 -3.26
N ILE A 226 4.72 -0.66 -3.06
CA ILE A 226 4.19 -2.02 -3.22
C ILE A 226 2.81 -1.98 -3.87
N GLU A 227 2.62 -2.81 -4.89
CA GLU A 227 1.31 -3.02 -5.50
C GLU A 227 0.58 -4.16 -4.80
N ALA A 228 -0.68 -3.94 -4.44
CA ALA A 228 -1.54 -4.94 -3.81
C ALA A 228 -2.09 -5.95 -4.83
N ASN A 229 -1.23 -6.55 -5.65
CA ASN A 229 -1.58 -7.67 -6.52
C ASN A 229 -1.52 -9.01 -5.76
N VAL A 230 -2.09 -10.07 -6.32
CA VAL A 230 -2.18 -11.39 -5.65
C VAL A 230 -0.81 -11.91 -5.22
N ASP A 231 0.20 -11.84 -6.09
CA ASP A 231 1.52 -12.41 -5.80
C ASP A 231 2.24 -11.67 -4.67
N ASN A 232 2.09 -10.36 -4.60
CA ASN A 232 2.64 -9.54 -3.52
C ASN A 232 1.90 -9.79 -2.20
N ILE A 233 0.56 -9.89 -2.23
CA ILE A 233 -0.23 -10.25 -1.05
C ILE A 233 0.20 -11.61 -0.52
N VAL A 234 0.37 -12.62 -1.38
CA VAL A 234 0.88 -13.94 -0.98
C VAL A 234 2.21 -13.83 -0.25
N SER A 235 3.16 -13.04 -0.77
CA SER A 235 4.47 -12.84 -0.12
C SER A 235 4.37 -12.14 1.24
N LEU A 236 3.38 -11.26 1.43
CA LEU A 236 3.11 -10.60 2.71
C LEU A 236 2.41 -11.51 3.74
N MET A 237 1.74 -12.58 3.26
CA MET A 237 0.96 -13.51 4.08
C MET A 237 1.74 -14.75 4.53
N ILE A 238 3.00 -14.90 4.13
CA ILE A 238 3.84 -16.05 4.49
C ILE A 238 4.03 -16.10 6.01
N THR A 239 3.79 -17.28 6.60
CA THR A 239 3.92 -17.55 8.04
C THR A 239 5.09 -18.46 8.37
N SER A 240 5.57 -19.25 7.42
CA SER A 240 6.65 -20.18 7.60
C SER A 240 7.50 -20.34 6.33
N ILE A 241 8.78 -20.65 6.49
CA ILE A 241 9.67 -21.02 5.36
C ILE A 241 9.22 -22.30 4.64
N ASP A 242 8.34 -23.08 5.25
CA ASP A 242 7.80 -24.33 4.72
C ASP A 242 6.40 -24.18 4.10
N ASP A 243 5.90 -22.94 4.02
CA ASP A 243 4.60 -22.69 3.39
C ASP A 243 4.61 -23.10 1.91
N ASP A 244 3.53 -23.75 1.48
CA ASP A 244 3.30 -24.01 0.06
C ASP A 244 2.69 -22.76 -0.61
N ARG A 245 3.51 -22.06 -1.40
CA ARG A 245 3.11 -20.85 -2.09
C ARG A 245 1.90 -21.04 -3.01
N ILE A 246 1.73 -22.23 -3.61
CA ILE A 246 0.60 -22.49 -4.52
C ILE A 246 -0.69 -22.58 -3.72
N SER A 247 -0.68 -23.35 -2.63
CA SER A 247 -1.81 -23.45 -1.71
C SER A 247 -2.15 -22.12 -1.07
N LEU A 248 -1.14 -21.37 -0.63
CA LEU A 248 -1.32 -20.04 -0.04
C LEU A 248 -1.93 -19.05 -1.05
N LYS A 249 -1.51 -19.11 -2.33
CA LYS A 249 -2.08 -18.29 -3.39
C LYS A 249 -3.57 -18.58 -3.60
N ALA A 250 -3.96 -19.84 -3.63
CA ALA A 250 -5.36 -20.22 -3.74
C ALA A 250 -6.20 -19.69 -2.56
N GLN A 251 -5.68 -19.81 -1.34
CA GLN A 251 -6.34 -19.27 -0.13
C GLN A 251 -6.48 -17.75 -0.19
N VAL A 252 -5.45 -17.02 -0.64
CA VAL A 252 -5.50 -15.56 -0.82
C VAL A 252 -6.55 -15.18 -1.87
N GLU A 253 -6.57 -15.87 -3.02
CA GLU A 253 -7.56 -15.59 -4.07
C GLU A 253 -8.99 -15.83 -3.58
N ASP A 254 -9.23 -16.86 -2.80
CA ASP A 254 -10.56 -17.15 -2.23
C ASP A 254 -10.94 -16.12 -1.15
N ALA A 255 -10.01 -15.72 -0.30
CA ALA A 255 -10.22 -14.64 0.66
C ALA A 255 -10.57 -13.32 -0.03
N LEU A 256 -9.84 -12.95 -1.09
CA LEU A 256 -10.11 -11.75 -1.88
C LEU A 256 -11.50 -11.77 -2.53
N LYS A 257 -11.96 -12.94 -3.03
CA LYS A 257 -13.34 -13.09 -3.55
C LYS A 257 -14.41 -12.84 -2.48
N VAL A 258 -14.20 -13.38 -1.27
CA VAL A 258 -15.12 -13.18 -0.15
C VAL A 258 -15.14 -11.70 0.27
N LEU A 259 -13.97 -11.08 0.43
CA LEU A 259 -13.87 -9.68 0.83
C LEU A 259 -14.49 -8.72 -0.20
N MET A 260 -14.33 -8.98 -1.50
CA MET A 260 -15.01 -8.21 -2.55
C MET A 260 -16.53 -8.35 -2.48
N ARG A 261 -17.05 -9.57 -2.29
CA ARG A 261 -18.50 -9.79 -2.16
C ARG A 261 -19.11 -9.07 -0.95
N GLN A 262 -18.31 -8.86 0.09
CA GLN A 262 -18.72 -8.11 1.28
C GLN A 262 -18.40 -6.60 1.19
N MET A 263 -17.97 -6.12 0.02
CA MET A 263 -17.66 -4.71 -0.27
C MET A 263 -16.60 -4.09 0.66
N LEU A 264 -15.72 -4.90 1.22
CA LEU A 264 -14.63 -4.42 2.08
C LEU A 264 -13.38 -4.03 1.28
N ILE A 265 -13.28 -4.53 0.06
CA ILE A 265 -12.20 -4.25 -0.88
C ILE A 265 -12.76 -4.08 -2.29
N GLN A 266 -12.04 -3.34 -3.12
CA GLN A 266 -12.31 -3.16 -4.54
C GLN A 266 -11.14 -3.66 -5.37
N LYS A 267 -11.42 -4.19 -6.56
CA LYS A 267 -10.42 -4.60 -7.54
C LYS A 267 -10.32 -3.56 -8.66
N ASN A 268 -9.14 -2.99 -8.84
CA ASN A 268 -8.83 -2.05 -9.91
C ASN A 268 -7.75 -2.66 -10.82
N GLY A 269 -8.15 -3.23 -11.95
CA GLY A 269 -7.24 -3.99 -12.81
C GLY A 269 -6.71 -5.24 -12.10
N SER A 270 -5.40 -5.30 -11.82
CA SER A 270 -4.75 -6.39 -11.08
C SER A 270 -4.58 -6.10 -9.58
N ILE A 271 -4.91 -4.89 -9.13
CA ILE A 271 -4.64 -4.39 -7.77
C ILE A 271 -5.91 -4.42 -6.94
N TYR A 272 -5.79 -4.81 -5.67
CA TYR A 272 -6.86 -4.80 -4.68
C TYR A 272 -6.68 -3.64 -3.70
N VAL A 273 -7.76 -2.94 -3.41
CA VAL A 273 -7.75 -1.75 -2.55
C VAL A 273 -8.69 -1.95 -1.38
N PHE A 274 -8.19 -1.75 -0.17
CA PHE A 274 -9.00 -1.69 1.06
C PHE A 274 -9.93 -0.49 1.01
N LEU A 275 -11.20 -0.66 1.36
CA LEU A 275 -12.19 0.40 1.40
C LEU A 275 -12.45 0.83 2.85
N THR A 276 -12.30 2.13 3.12
CA THR A 276 -12.75 2.75 4.37
C THR A 276 -14.28 2.78 4.44
N ASP A 277 -14.85 3.08 5.62
CA ASP A 277 -16.30 3.19 5.78
C ASP A 277 -16.92 4.18 4.78
N GLU A 278 -16.29 5.34 4.62
CA GLU A 278 -16.77 6.38 3.68
C GLU A 278 -16.70 5.90 2.22
N GLU A 279 -15.62 5.20 1.84
CA GLU A 279 -15.48 4.64 0.48
C GLU A 279 -16.50 3.52 0.23
N GLN A 280 -16.83 2.71 1.25
CA GLN A 280 -17.88 1.70 1.15
C GLN A 280 -19.26 2.33 0.96
N GLU A 281 -19.56 3.41 1.69
CA GLU A 281 -20.83 4.15 1.53
C GLU A 281 -20.95 4.73 0.11
N ILE A 282 -19.89 5.36 -0.40
CA ILE A 282 -19.86 5.89 -1.77
C ILE A 282 -20.06 4.78 -2.80
N ASN A 283 -19.36 3.65 -2.66
CA ASN A 283 -19.54 2.52 -3.58
C ASN A 283 -20.96 1.94 -3.53
N ASN A 284 -21.55 1.84 -2.33
CA ASN A 284 -22.93 1.42 -2.18
C ASN A 284 -23.92 2.37 -2.86
N GLU A 285 -23.69 3.68 -2.80
CA GLU A 285 -24.53 4.65 -3.52
C GLU A 285 -24.33 4.53 -5.04
N ILE A 286 -23.11 4.35 -5.52
CA ILE A 286 -22.83 4.12 -6.95
C ILE A 286 -23.53 2.86 -7.46
N GLU A 287 -23.52 1.77 -6.69
CA GLU A 287 -24.21 0.51 -7.09
C GLU A 287 -25.73 0.61 -7.08
N LYS A 288 -26.29 1.52 -6.27
CA LYS A 288 -27.75 1.79 -6.28
C LYS A 288 -28.19 2.61 -7.49
N GLU A 289 -27.27 3.39 -8.06
CA GLU A 289 -27.55 4.15 -9.27
C GLU A 289 -27.75 3.22 -10.46
N ASN A 290 -28.97 3.16 -10.95
CA ASN A 290 -29.34 2.33 -12.08
C ASN A 290 -29.03 3.10 -13.39
N VAL A 291 -27.82 2.94 -13.92
CA VAL A 291 -27.45 3.54 -15.20
C VAL A 291 -28.02 2.67 -16.34
N GLU A 292 -28.95 3.24 -17.11
CA GLU A 292 -29.52 2.54 -18.25
C GLU A 292 -28.49 2.37 -19.39
N MET A 293 -28.47 1.19 -20.04
CA MET A 293 -27.56 0.90 -21.17
C MET A 293 -27.55 1.98 -22.27
N PRO A 294 -28.68 2.61 -22.64
CA PRO A 294 -28.69 3.73 -23.56
C PRO A 294 -27.80 4.91 -23.16
N GLU A 295 -27.73 5.22 -21.87
CA GLU A 295 -26.87 6.32 -21.35
C GLU A 295 -25.40 5.94 -21.41
N VAL A 296 -25.07 4.68 -21.08
CA VAL A 296 -23.70 4.14 -21.21
C VAL A 296 -23.23 4.22 -22.67
N ILE A 297 -24.03 3.75 -23.62
CA ILE A 297 -23.71 3.78 -25.03
C ILE A 297 -23.55 5.24 -25.53
N THR A 298 -24.42 6.15 -25.07
CA THR A 298 -24.30 7.57 -25.40
C THR A 298 -22.98 8.16 -24.91
N LYS A 299 -22.59 7.85 -23.68
CA LYS A 299 -21.32 8.32 -23.10
C LYS A 299 -20.10 7.75 -23.81
N ILE A 300 -20.14 6.45 -24.16
CA ILE A 300 -19.11 5.79 -24.95
C ILE A 300 -18.99 6.45 -26.32
N ALA A 301 -20.12 6.75 -26.98
CA ALA A 301 -20.14 7.43 -28.28
C ALA A 301 -19.54 8.83 -28.21
N GLU A 302 -19.83 9.59 -27.14
CA GLU A 302 -19.23 10.89 -26.87
C GLU A 302 -17.70 10.77 -26.76
N MET A 303 -17.19 9.86 -25.92
CA MET A 303 -15.76 9.62 -25.76
C MET A 303 -15.09 9.20 -27.08
N ILE A 304 -15.72 8.32 -27.85
CA ILE A 304 -15.16 7.86 -29.13
C ILE A 304 -15.07 9.00 -30.13
N TYR A 305 -16.14 9.76 -30.32
CA TYR A 305 -16.26 10.74 -31.42
C TYR A 305 -15.84 12.15 -31.05
N GLU A 306 -15.66 12.49 -29.77
CA GLU A 306 -15.12 13.79 -29.36
C GLU A 306 -13.66 13.68 -28.92
N ASP A 307 -13.27 12.61 -28.22
CA ASP A 307 -11.92 12.49 -27.66
C ASP A 307 -10.97 11.68 -28.56
N ILE A 308 -11.43 10.52 -29.08
CA ILE A 308 -10.58 9.61 -29.86
C ILE A 308 -10.60 9.94 -31.35
N PHE A 309 -11.79 10.01 -31.96
CA PHE A 309 -11.99 10.33 -33.38
C PHE A 309 -12.56 11.75 -33.54
N SER A 310 -11.83 12.73 -33.08
CA SER A 310 -12.26 14.14 -33.12
C SER A 310 -12.43 14.69 -34.55
N SER A 311 -11.88 14.01 -35.56
CA SER A 311 -12.02 14.38 -36.98
C SER A 311 -13.43 14.06 -37.48
N LYS A 312 -14.15 15.07 -37.90
CA LYS A 312 -15.52 14.95 -38.46
C LYS A 312 -15.56 14.57 -39.92
N LYS A 313 -14.39 14.43 -40.55
CA LYS A 313 -14.25 14.07 -41.98
C LYS A 313 -13.15 13.08 -42.18
N TYR A 314 -13.41 12.09 -43.03
CA TYR A 314 -12.41 11.17 -43.53
C TYR A 314 -11.69 11.81 -44.73
N GLN A 315 -10.37 11.97 -44.65
CA GLN A 315 -9.55 12.44 -45.75
C GLN A 315 -9.10 11.23 -46.57
N TYR A 316 -9.52 11.20 -47.85
CA TYR A 316 -9.13 10.13 -48.75
C TYR A 316 -7.63 10.24 -49.10
N PRO A 317 -6.81 9.24 -48.80
CA PRO A 317 -5.35 9.35 -48.93
C PRO A 317 -4.86 9.53 -50.37
N SER A 318 -5.59 8.95 -51.34
CA SER A 318 -5.26 9.11 -52.75
C SER A 318 -5.50 10.55 -53.18
N PHE A 319 -4.77 11.02 -54.15
CA PHE A 319 -4.79 12.40 -54.67
C PHE A 319 -4.35 13.47 -53.63
N GLY A 320 -3.45 13.09 -52.71
CA GLY A 320 -2.86 14.01 -51.73
C GLY A 320 -3.83 14.55 -50.69
N GLY A 321 -4.86 13.78 -50.34
CA GLY A 321 -5.84 14.19 -49.33
C GLY A 321 -6.78 15.31 -49.76
N ARG A 322 -6.90 15.58 -51.05
CA ARG A 322 -7.73 16.68 -51.59
C ARG A 322 -9.23 16.50 -51.35
N TYR A 323 -9.67 15.25 -51.18
CA TYR A 323 -11.08 14.91 -50.97
C TYR A 323 -11.33 14.52 -49.52
N ALA A 324 -12.30 15.17 -48.88
CA ALA A 324 -12.70 14.91 -47.50
C ALA A 324 -14.21 14.62 -47.44
N PHE A 325 -14.60 13.51 -46.85
CA PHE A 325 -15.97 13.02 -46.77
C PHE A 325 -16.45 13.05 -45.34
N SER A 326 -17.62 13.60 -45.09
CA SER A 326 -18.32 13.43 -43.82
C SER A 326 -18.84 12.00 -43.71
N PHE A 327 -18.93 11.45 -42.50
CA PHE A 327 -19.38 10.10 -42.27
C PHE A 327 -20.39 10.00 -41.15
N ASN A 328 -21.28 9.01 -41.23
CA ASN A 328 -22.21 8.69 -40.16
C ASN A 328 -21.44 8.09 -38.97
N GLN A 329 -21.81 8.50 -37.79
CA GLN A 329 -21.20 8.07 -36.51
C GLN A 329 -22.21 7.23 -35.76
N THR A 330 -21.93 5.93 -35.55
CA THR A 330 -22.83 5.00 -34.85
C THR A 330 -22.07 4.16 -33.84
N VAL A 331 -22.70 3.87 -32.71
CA VAL A 331 -22.19 2.91 -31.71
C VAL A 331 -23.34 1.96 -31.38
N ASP A 332 -23.10 0.66 -31.50
CA ASP A 332 -24.10 -0.41 -31.32
C ASP A 332 -25.41 -0.12 -32.05
N ASP A 333 -25.31 0.24 -33.32
CA ASP A 333 -26.44 0.62 -34.19
C ASP A 333 -27.20 1.89 -33.81
N ARG A 334 -26.75 2.61 -32.80
CA ARG A 334 -27.33 3.88 -32.39
C ARG A 334 -26.55 5.04 -32.98
N PRO A 335 -27.20 5.97 -33.68
CA PRO A 335 -26.52 7.15 -34.22
C PRO A 335 -26.10 8.06 -33.08
N TYR A 336 -24.81 8.50 -33.10
CA TYR A 336 -24.28 9.43 -32.10
C TYR A 336 -24.94 10.81 -32.16
N LYS A 337 -25.24 11.29 -33.39
CA LYS A 337 -25.95 12.55 -33.62
C LYS A 337 -27.15 12.33 -34.55
N ALA A 338 -28.24 12.97 -34.25
CA ALA A 338 -29.40 12.98 -35.14
C ALA A 338 -29.05 13.68 -36.49
N ASN A 339 -29.77 13.34 -37.53
CA ASN A 339 -29.66 13.95 -38.88
C ASN A 339 -28.32 13.73 -39.61
N GLN A 340 -27.72 12.55 -39.44
CA GLN A 340 -26.60 12.13 -40.28
C GLN A 340 -27.17 11.35 -41.47
N ASN A 341 -26.84 11.79 -42.68
CA ASN A 341 -27.21 11.12 -43.91
C ASN A 341 -26.07 11.26 -44.94
N TYR A 342 -25.00 10.48 -44.67
CA TYR A 342 -23.81 10.48 -45.48
C TYR A 342 -23.65 9.10 -46.16
N ASP A 343 -22.97 9.06 -47.29
CA ASP A 343 -22.77 7.82 -48.08
C ASP A 343 -21.83 6.80 -47.39
N ILE A 344 -21.01 7.27 -46.43
CA ILE A 344 -20.09 6.43 -45.68
C ILE A 344 -20.38 6.55 -44.18
N GLY A 345 -20.02 5.54 -43.39
CA GLY A 345 -20.20 5.52 -41.96
C GLY A 345 -19.04 4.89 -41.21
N LEU A 346 -18.82 5.32 -40.01
CA LEU A 346 -17.97 4.64 -39.00
C LEU A 346 -18.89 4.03 -37.94
N ARG A 347 -18.91 2.72 -37.89
CA ARG A 347 -19.69 1.94 -36.92
C ARG A 347 -18.74 1.31 -35.92
N VAL A 348 -18.94 1.62 -34.64
CA VAL A 348 -18.19 1.04 -33.53
C VAL A 348 -19.11 0.09 -32.81
N LEU A 349 -18.64 -1.12 -32.53
CA LEU A 349 -19.37 -2.12 -31.78
C LEU A 349 -18.72 -2.30 -30.40
N THR A 350 -19.51 -2.24 -29.34
CA THR A 350 -19.06 -2.53 -27.97
C THR A 350 -19.17 -4.02 -27.66
N PRO A 351 -18.54 -4.51 -26.56
CA PRO A 351 -18.73 -5.89 -26.12
C PRO A 351 -20.18 -6.25 -25.74
N TRP A 352 -21.06 -5.27 -25.58
CA TRP A 352 -22.50 -5.45 -25.26
C TRP A 352 -23.39 -5.44 -26.51
N TYR A 353 -22.80 -5.43 -27.72
CA TYR A 353 -23.57 -5.45 -28.94
C TYR A 353 -24.34 -6.78 -29.09
N GLU A 354 -25.68 -6.70 -29.21
CA GLU A 354 -26.57 -7.88 -29.25
C GLU A 354 -26.39 -8.73 -30.50
N GLY A 355 -25.89 -8.15 -31.59
CA GLY A 355 -25.66 -8.84 -32.86
C GLY A 355 -24.45 -9.76 -32.91
N GLY A 356 -23.65 -9.81 -31.82
CA GLY A 356 -22.41 -10.58 -31.73
C GLY A 356 -21.20 -9.87 -32.36
N THR A 357 -20.04 -10.15 -31.79
CA THR A 357 -18.75 -9.54 -32.17
C THR A 357 -17.74 -10.60 -32.68
N ASP A 358 -18.24 -11.78 -33.09
CA ASP A 358 -17.38 -12.80 -33.70
C ASP A 358 -16.94 -12.42 -35.12
N ASP A 359 -15.79 -12.97 -35.56
CA ASP A 359 -15.17 -12.65 -36.83
C ASP A 359 -16.11 -12.86 -38.03
N GLY A 360 -17.01 -13.84 -37.99
CA GLY A 360 -17.95 -14.13 -39.08
C GLY A 360 -19.00 -13.03 -39.18
N THR A 361 -19.59 -12.63 -38.07
CA THR A 361 -20.55 -11.52 -37.94
C THR A 361 -19.92 -10.20 -38.35
N LEU A 362 -18.70 -9.90 -37.91
CA LEU A 362 -17.99 -8.67 -38.24
C LEU A 362 -17.69 -8.58 -39.77
N ARG A 363 -17.30 -9.67 -40.42
CA ARG A 363 -17.09 -9.72 -41.87
C ARG A 363 -18.36 -9.50 -42.65
N LEU A 364 -19.49 -10.07 -42.20
CA LEU A 364 -20.81 -9.83 -42.80
C LEU A 364 -21.23 -8.36 -42.70
N LEU A 365 -21.06 -7.78 -41.53
CA LEU A 365 -21.38 -6.38 -41.28
C LEU A 365 -20.49 -5.40 -42.02
N SER A 366 -19.23 -5.75 -42.27
CA SER A 366 -18.27 -4.91 -43.02
C SER A 366 -18.46 -4.99 -44.54
N GLY A 367 -19.16 -5.99 -45.05
CA GLY A 367 -19.48 -6.18 -46.45
C GLY A 367 -20.78 -5.50 -46.91
N GLN A 368 -21.52 -4.93 -45.96
CA GLN A 368 -22.69 -4.10 -46.21
C GLN A 368 -22.28 -2.64 -46.30
#